data_3a16acbb848fcc6f7a00093132193250
#
_entry.id   3a16acbb848fcc6f7a00093132193250
#
_cell.length_a   1.000
_cell.length_b   1.000
_cell.length_c   1.000
_cell.angle_alpha   90.00
_cell.angle_beta   90.00
_cell.angle_gamma   90.00
#
_symmetry.space_group_name_H-M   'P 1'
#
loop_
_entity.id
_entity.type
_entity.pdbx_description
1 polymer ?
#
loop_
_entity_poly.entity_id
_entity_poly.type
_entity_poly.pdbx_seq_one_letter_code
_entity_poly.pdbx_strand_id
1 'polypeptide(L)'
;MSFLESLASLLFPPRCAFCGKPGVHGVCSECEKALPYCKTPLHERAEIGACLAPLKYEGIVREALLNYKFYAGQSRCMGFGDVLAQAAAEHFGGEFDLVTYVPVSKKRKQERGYDQSYLLARETCRHWSVAPETLLQKTKDNVAQSSLSSREERQKNVVGAYVAVNEDKIKGQRILLIDDILTTGATLGECVRVLREAGAADVVCATLARAVTEKEKDGARRGTPV
;
A
#
# COMPACT_ATOMS: atom_id res chain seq x y z
N MET A 1 11.52 27.63 -0.88
CA MET A 1 10.33 27.43 0.02
C MET A 1 9.62 28.75 0.15
N SER A 2 8.32 28.80 -0.10
CA SER A 2 7.54 30.03 0.04
C SER A 2 7.32 30.36 1.53
N PHE A 3 7.08 31.62 1.87
CA PHE A 3 6.76 32.06 3.23
C PHE A 3 5.56 31.29 3.82
N LEU A 4 4.59 30.93 2.98
CA LEU A 4 3.41 30.12 3.34
C LEU A 4 3.78 28.66 3.71
N GLU A 5 4.74 28.06 3.01
CA GLU A 5 5.26 26.72 3.35
C GLU A 5 6.00 26.71 4.68
N SER A 6 6.76 27.78 4.97
CA SER A 6 7.43 27.92 6.26
C SER A 6 6.44 28.10 7.41
N LEU A 7 5.37 28.88 7.23
CA LEU A 7 4.33 29.05 8.24
C LEU A 7 3.51 27.78 8.45
N ALA A 8 3.17 27.06 7.38
CA ALA A 8 2.48 25.78 7.45
C ALA A 8 3.33 24.71 8.16
N SER A 9 4.64 24.68 7.92
CA SER A 9 5.55 23.74 8.61
C SER A 9 5.73 24.04 10.11
N LEU A 10 5.54 25.29 10.52
CA LEU A 10 5.55 25.67 11.93
C LEU A 10 4.29 25.21 12.66
N LEU A 11 3.13 25.28 12.03
CA LEU A 11 1.84 24.87 12.59
C LEU A 11 1.61 23.36 12.47
N PHE A 12 2.12 22.75 11.41
CA PHE A 12 1.98 21.32 11.10
C PHE A 12 3.36 20.74 10.77
N PRO A 13 4.25 20.59 11.77
CA PRO A 13 5.59 20.08 11.51
C PRO A 13 5.51 18.66 10.91
N PRO A 14 6.41 18.33 9.97
CA PRO A 14 6.50 16.98 9.44
C PRO A 14 6.69 16.00 10.60
N ARG A 15 6.17 14.78 10.43
CA ARG A 15 6.19 13.76 11.47
C ARG A 15 6.69 12.45 10.93
N CYS A 16 7.45 11.73 11.75
CA CYS A 16 7.85 10.36 11.43
C CYS A 16 6.61 9.52 11.06
N ALA A 17 6.66 8.83 9.93
CA ALA A 17 5.55 8.06 9.39
C ALA A 17 5.06 6.97 10.37
N PHE A 18 5.96 6.40 11.17
CA PHE A 18 5.63 5.31 12.08
C PHE A 18 5.29 5.78 13.50
N CYS A 19 6.20 6.43 14.22
CA CYS A 19 5.97 6.83 15.61
C CYS A 19 5.29 8.20 15.79
N GLY A 20 5.23 9.03 14.73
CA GLY A 20 4.64 10.37 14.80
C GLY A 20 5.53 11.43 15.45
N LYS A 21 6.82 11.15 15.75
CA LYS A 21 7.78 12.12 16.30
C LYS A 21 7.82 13.36 15.41
N PRO A 22 7.59 14.58 15.96
CA PRO A 22 7.58 15.81 15.17
C PRO A 22 8.97 16.20 14.70
N GLY A 23 9.05 17.04 13.66
CA GLY A 23 10.31 17.53 13.09
C GLY A 23 11.05 16.49 12.24
N VAL A 24 10.40 15.41 11.84
CA VAL A 24 10.98 14.34 11.05
C VAL A 24 10.29 14.24 9.71
N HIS A 25 11.03 14.39 8.61
CA HIS A 25 10.58 14.04 7.27
C HIS A 25 10.81 12.54 7.04
N GLY A 26 9.78 11.82 6.59
CA GLY A 26 9.89 10.38 6.30
C GLY A 26 9.91 9.52 7.56
N VAL A 27 10.98 8.79 7.81
CA VAL A 27 11.16 7.83 8.92
C VAL A 27 12.31 8.30 9.83
N CYS A 28 12.11 8.30 11.15
CA CYS A 28 13.20 8.62 12.10
C CYS A 28 14.15 7.42 12.26
N SER A 29 15.39 7.70 12.64
CA SER A 29 16.43 6.67 12.80
C SER A 29 16.09 5.56 13.81
N GLU A 30 15.31 5.89 14.84
CA GLU A 30 14.83 4.91 15.84
C GLU A 30 13.81 3.94 15.21
N CYS A 31 12.84 4.48 14.44
CA CYS A 31 11.89 3.65 13.74
C CYS A 31 12.55 2.82 12.64
N GLU A 32 13.46 3.40 11.86
CA GLU A 32 14.16 2.70 10.79
C GLU A 32 14.86 1.44 11.29
N LYS A 33 15.50 1.50 12.46
CA LYS A 33 16.13 0.34 13.11
C LYS A 33 15.12 -0.65 13.67
N ALA A 34 13.92 -0.21 14.05
CA ALA A 34 12.88 -1.01 14.68
C ALA A 34 11.85 -1.58 13.69
N LEU A 35 11.89 -1.17 12.42
CA LEU A 35 10.92 -1.66 11.43
C LEU A 35 11.06 -3.18 11.23
N PRO A 36 9.95 -3.93 11.30
CA PRO A 36 9.95 -5.38 11.12
C PRO A 36 10.02 -5.74 9.63
N TYR A 37 11.19 -5.57 9.02
CA TYR A 37 11.41 -5.92 7.62
C TYR A 37 11.18 -7.40 7.37
N CYS A 38 10.60 -7.73 6.23
CA CYS A 38 10.46 -9.09 5.75
C CYS A 38 11.83 -9.59 5.25
N LYS A 39 12.25 -10.80 5.68
CA LYS A 39 13.46 -11.46 5.15
C LYS A 39 13.32 -11.75 3.65
N THR A 40 12.11 -12.04 3.20
CA THR A 40 11.74 -12.28 1.81
C THR A 40 10.58 -11.36 1.49
N PRO A 41 10.82 -10.14 0.98
CA PRO A 41 9.76 -9.16 0.74
C PRO A 41 8.94 -9.46 -0.50
N LEU A 42 9.49 -10.18 -1.50
CA LEU A 42 8.78 -10.59 -2.71
C LEU A 42 8.05 -11.92 -2.50
N HIS A 43 6.78 -11.96 -2.86
CA HIS A 43 5.88 -13.10 -2.72
C HIS A 43 5.21 -13.41 -4.05
N GLU A 44 5.25 -14.67 -4.46
CA GLU A 44 4.49 -15.17 -5.60
C GLU A 44 3.18 -15.80 -5.12
N ARG A 45 2.08 -15.45 -5.76
CA ARG A 45 0.76 -16.03 -5.51
C ARG A 45 0.02 -16.21 -6.84
N ALA A 46 -0.64 -17.33 -7.00
CA ALA A 46 -1.34 -17.67 -8.25
C ALA A 46 -2.33 -16.60 -8.71
N GLU A 47 -3.03 -15.96 -7.75
CA GLU A 47 -4.09 -15.00 -8.06
C GLU A 47 -3.59 -13.59 -8.36
N ILE A 48 -2.38 -13.23 -7.87
CA ILE A 48 -1.86 -11.85 -7.98
C ILE A 48 -0.51 -11.76 -8.69
N GLY A 49 0.16 -12.89 -8.94
CA GLY A 49 1.54 -12.89 -9.44
C GLY A 49 2.52 -12.39 -8.38
N ALA A 50 3.56 -11.68 -8.82
CA ALA A 50 4.57 -11.09 -7.95
C ALA A 50 3.99 -9.95 -7.10
N CYS A 51 4.18 -10.03 -5.79
CA CYS A 51 3.77 -8.99 -4.85
C CYS A 51 4.87 -8.67 -3.86
N LEU A 52 5.35 -7.44 -3.89
CA LEU A 52 6.31 -6.89 -2.94
C LEU A 52 5.61 -6.43 -1.67
N ALA A 53 6.17 -6.80 -0.51
CA ALA A 53 5.72 -6.31 0.80
C ALA A 53 6.94 -6.22 1.74
N PRO A 54 7.62 -5.08 1.85
CA PRO A 54 8.85 -4.94 2.62
C PRO A 54 8.68 -5.14 4.12
N LEU A 55 7.51 -4.80 4.68
CA LEU A 55 7.29 -4.83 6.12
C LEU A 55 6.28 -5.89 6.55
N LYS A 56 6.42 -6.37 7.78
CA LYS A 56 5.39 -7.17 8.46
C LYS A 56 4.33 -6.25 9.06
N TYR A 57 3.06 -6.61 8.92
CA TYR A 57 1.94 -5.89 9.53
C TYR A 57 1.80 -6.23 11.02
N GLU A 58 2.74 -5.75 11.83
CA GLU A 58 2.78 -5.96 13.29
C GLU A 58 3.35 -4.72 14.00
N GLY A 59 3.22 -4.66 15.31
CA GLY A 59 3.79 -3.60 16.17
C GLY A 59 3.55 -2.20 15.63
N ILE A 60 4.61 -1.42 15.54
CA ILE A 60 4.59 -0.01 15.11
C ILE A 60 4.04 0.18 13.68
N VAL A 61 4.25 -0.78 12.78
CA VAL A 61 3.74 -0.72 11.41
C VAL A 61 2.22 -0.83 11.40
N ARG A 62 1.67 -1.76 12.19
CA ARG A 62 0.21 -1.92 12.34
C ARG A 62 -0.43 -0.66 12.89
N GLU A 63 0.12 -0.09 13.96
CA GLU A 63 -0.38 1.14 14.57
C GLU A 63 -0.32 2.33 13.60
N ALA A 64 0.80 2.49 12.89
CA ALA A 64 0.97 3.56 11.92
C ALA A 64 -0.04 3.47 10.77
N LEU A 65 -0.30 2.26 10.23
CA LEU A 65 -1.27 2.04 9.16
C LEU A 65 -2.73 2.19 9.62
N LEU A 66 -3.05 1.85 10.87
CA LEU A 66 -4.36 2.14 11.47
C LEU A 66 -4.58 3.65 11.61
N ASN A 67 -3.57 4.38 12.13
CA ASN A 67 -3.62 5.84 12.19
C ASN A 67 -3.78 6.46 10.80
N TYR A 68 -3.06 5.95 9.80
CA TYR A 68 -3.17 6.38 8.41
C TYR A 68 -4.58 6.20 7.85
N LYS A 69 -5.26 5.12 8.19
CA LYS A 69 -6.61 4.81 7.70
C LYS A 69 -7.73 5.57 8.41
N PHE A 70 -7.59 5.84 9.70
CA PHE A 70 -8.75 6.22 10.54
C PHE A 70 -8.59 7.54 11.29
N TYR A 71 -7.38 8.10 11.38
CA TYR A 71 -7.11 9.26 12.25
C TYR A 71 -6.43 10.42 11.52
N ALA A 72 -6.86 10.70 10.29
CA ALA A 72 -6.32 11.81 9.48
C ALA A 72 -4.78 11.79 9.33
N GLY A 73 -4.20 10.59 9.26
CA GLY A 73 -2.75 10.39 9.21
C GLY A 73 -2.13 10.65 7.82
N GLN A 74 -2.68 11.55 7.01
CA GLN A 74 -2.19 11.84 5.65
C GLN A 74 -0.70 12.20 5.61
N SER A 75 -0.20 12.91 6.65
CA SER A 75 1.21 13.30 6.75
C SER A 75 2.18 12.10 6.80
N ARG A 76 1.68 10.89 7.07
CA ARG A 76 2.49 9.67 7.12
C ARG A 76 2.81 9.11 5.75
N CYS A 77 2.04 9.48 4.71
CA CYS A 77 2.18 8.90 3.37
C CYS A 77 3.56 9.11 2.76
N MET A 78 4.25 10.21 3.10
CA MET A 78 5.60 10.52 2.61
C MET A 78 6.58 9.41 3.01
N GLY A 79 6.75 9.13 4.30
CA GLY A 79 7.67 8.09 4.76
C GLY A 79 7.24 6.66 4.38
N PHE A 80 5.94 6.42 4.21
CA PHE A 80 5.48 5.15 3.65
C PHE A 80 5.85 5.01 2.18
N GLY A 81 5.71 6.10 1.40
CA GLY A 81 6.14 6.16 0.02
C GLY A 81 7.64 5.95 -0.15
N ASP A 82 8.45 6.55 0.74
CA ASP A 82 9.92 6.39 0.73
C ASP A 82 10.31 4.91 0.90
N VAL A 83 9.74 4.22 1.90
CA VAL A 83 10.01 2.80 2.15
C VAL A 83 9.57 1.93 0.97
N LEU A 84 8.39 2.19 0.42
CA LEU A 84 7.86 1.40 -0.70
C LEU A 84 8.61 1.64 -2.00
N ALA A 85 9.00 2.89 -2.28
CA ALA A 85 9.76 3.26 -3.48
C ALA A 85 11.14 2.61 -3.49
N GLN A 86 11.85 2.64 -2.36
CA GLN A 86 13.14 1.98 -2.22
C GLN A 86 13.01 0.47 -2.49
N ALA A 87 12.08 -0.18 -1.81
CA ALA A 87 11.88 -1.62 -1.99
C ALA A 87 11.46 -1.98 -3.43
N ALA A 88 10.60 -1.18 -4.06
CA ALA A 88 10.18 -1.42 -5.45
C ALA A 88 11.32 -1.21 -6.45
N ALA A 89 12.19 -0.23 -6.23
CA ALA A 89 13.38 -0.03 -7.05
C ALA A 89 14.36 -1.21 -6.97
N GLU A 90 14.55 -1.75 -5.76
CA GLU A 90 15.45 -2.89 -5.52
C GLU A 90 14.94 -4.20 -6.16
N HIS A 91 13.61 -4.41 -6.22
CA HIS A 91 13.04 -5.69 -6.63
C HIS A 91 12.44 -5.72 -8.01
N PHE A 92 11.94 -4.58 -8.51
CA PHE A 92 11.31 -4.50 -9.83
C PHE A 92 12.13 -3.70 -10.85
N GLY A 93 13.18 -2.95 -10.42
CA GLY A 93 14.18 -2.36 -11.29
C GLY A 93 13.67 -1.56 -12.51
N GLY A 94 12.41 -1.06 -12.47
CA GLY A 94 11.77 -0.41 -13.62
C GLY A 94 11.07 -1.37 -14.58
N GLU A 95 10.74 -2.58 -14.16
CA GLU A 95 10.00 -3.57 -14.95
C GLU A 95 8.50 -3.25 -15.11
N PHE A 96 8.12 -1.98 -14.98
CA PHE A 96 6.76 -1.49 -15.19
C PHE A 96 6.76 -0.17 -15.97
N ASP A 97 5.71 0.06 -16.72
CA ASP A 97 5.52 1.24 -17.57
C ASP A 97 4.61 2.26 -16.91
N LEU A 98 3.64 1.80 -16.10
CA LEU A 98 2.66 2.61 -15.39
C LEU A 98 2.54 2.17 -13.94
N VAL A 99 2.18 3.13 -13.08
CA VAL A 99 1.81 2.90 -11.68
C VAL A 99 0.34 3.20 -11.50
N THR A 100 -0.38 2.31 -10.84
CA THR A 100 -1.77 2.50 -10.41
C THR A 100 -1.95 2.10 -8.96
N TYR A 101 -3.14 2.24 -8.44
CA TYR A 101 -3.46 1.97 -7.03
C TYR A 101 -4.82 1.29 -6.90
N VAL A 102 -5.02 0.59 -5.78
CA VAL A 102 -6.32 -0.01 -5.43
C VAL A 102 -7.24 1.08 -4.89
N PRO A 103 -8.27 1.53 -5.63
CA PRO A 103 -9.11 2.62 -5.19
C PRO A 103 -10.04 2.21 -4.04
N VAL A 104 -10.26 3.11 -3.09
CA VAL A 104 -11.30 2.94 -2.08
C VAL A 104 -12.68 3.32 -2.66
N SER A 105 -13.76 2.88 -2.00
CA SER A 105 -15.11 3.30 -2.40
C SER A 105 -15.35 4.79 -2.15
N LYS A 106 -16.29 5.37 -2.91
CA LYS A 106 -16.69 6.78 -2.73
C LYS A 106 -17.07 7.10 -1.28
N LYS A 107 -17.82 6.20 -0.64
CA LYS A 107 -18.23 6.32 0.76
C LYS A 107 -17.01 6.40 1.69
N ARG A 108 -16.05 5.47 1.57
CA ARG A 108 -14.83 5.50 2.39
C ARG A 108 -13.96 6.72 2.13
N LYS A 109 -13.88 7.19 0.88
CA LYS A 109 -13.16 8.42 0.56
C LYS A 109 -13.81 9.63 1.22
N GLN A 110 -15.15 9.69 1.29
CA GLN A 110 -15.88 10.76 2.00
C GLN A 110 -15.67 10.66 3.52
N GLU A 111 -15.78 9.47 4.10
CA GLU A 111 -15.58 9.24 5.53
C GLU A 111 -14.15 9.57 6.00
N ARG A 112 -13.13 9.28 5.18
CA ARG A 112 -11.71 9.50 5.50
C ARG A 112 -11.18 10.85 5.05
N GLY A 113 -11.86 11.51 4.10
CA GLY A 113 -11.41 12.72 3.44
C GLY A 113 -10.37 12.49 2.33
N TYR A 114 -9.88 11.25 2.14
CA TYR A 114 -8.86 10.90 1.14
C TYR A 114 -8.90 9.42 0.74
N ASP A 115 -8.20 9.11 -0.36
CA ASP A 115 -7.90 7.75 -0.78
C ASP A 115 -6.47 7.41 -0.35
N GLN A 116 -6.33 6.50 0.62
CA GLN A 116 -5.02 6.17 1.19
C GLN A 116 -4.09 5.49 0.19
N SER A 117 -4.62 4.59 -0.66
CA SER A 117 -3.78 3.89 -1.64
C SER A 117 -3.31 4.83 -2.75
N TYR A 118 -4.15 5.82 -3.14
CA TYR A 118 -3.73 6.91 -4.03
C TYR A 118 -2.59 7.75 -3.42
N LEU A 119 -2.74 8.18 -2.16
CA LEU A 119 -1.71 8.99 -1.50
C LEU A 119 -0.39 8.22 -1.37
N LEU A 120 -0.46 6.93 -1.00
CA LEU A 120 0.72 6.06 -0.96
C LEU A 120 1.37 5.94 -2.34
N ALA A 121 0.60 5.64 -3.38
CA ALA A 121 1.10 5.55 -4.75
C ALA A 121 1.73 6.86 -5.22
N ARG A 122 1.09 8.01 -4.93
CA ARG A 122 1.60 9.34 -5.28
C ARG A 122 2.96 9.61 -4.64
N GLU A 123 3.12 9.33 -3.36
CA GLU A 123 4.39 9.55 -2.67
C GLU A 123 5.48 8.56 -3.14
N THR A 124 5.11 7.31 -3.42
CA THR A 124 6.02 6.33 -4.04
C THR A 124 6.49 6.80 -5.42
N CYS A 125 5.57 7.24 -6.28
CA CYS A 125 5.86 7.74 -7.63
C CYS A 125 6.75 9.00 -7.64
N ARG A 126 6.74 9.79 -6.57
CA ARG A 126 7.58 10.99 -6.45
C ARG A 126 9.07 10.68 -6.62
N HIS A 127 9.52 9.49 -6.20
CA HIS A 127 10.90 9.04 -6.36
C HIS A 127 11.30 8.78 -7.81
N TRP A 128 10.32 8.56 -8.69
CA TRP A 128 10.53 8.31 -10.11
C TRP A 128 10.08 9.49 -10.99
N SER A 129 9.69 10.62 -10.38
CA SER A 129 9.18 11.83 -11.08
C SER A 129 8.01 11.54 -12.02
N VAL A 130 7.15 10.58 -11.66
CA VAL A 130 5.92 10.22 -12.36
C VAL A 130 4.70 10.39 -11.45
N ALA A 131 3.50 10.33 -12.03
CA ALA A 131 2.25 10.33 -11.28
C ALA A 131 1.55 8.99 -11.41
N PRO A 132 0.83 8.50 -10.38
CA PRO A 132 0.03 7.31 -10.49
C PRO A 132 -1.21 7.59 -11.37
N GLU A 133 -1.53 6.64 -12.26
CA GLU A 133 -2.69 6.69 -13.13
C GLU A 133 -3.92 6.09 -12.46
N THR A 134 -5.09 6.66 -12.71
CA THR A 134 -6.35 6.06 -12.28
C THR A 134 -6.81 5.07 -13.35
N LEU A 135 -6.53 3.78 -13.13
CA LEU A 135 -6.87 2.70 -14.06
C LEU A 135 -8.01 1.81 -13.55
N LEU A 136 -8.35 1.94 -12.28
CA LEU A 136 -9.40 1.17 -11.61
C LEU A 136 -10.41 2.08 -10.93
N GLN A 137 -11.65 1.65 -10.88
CA GLN A 137 -12.71 2.27 -10.09
C GLN A 137 -13.41 1.21 -9.24
N LYS A 138 -13.62 1.49 -7.95
CA LYS A 138 -14.44 0.64 -7.09
C LYS A 138 -15.91 1.03 -7.24
N THR A 139 -16.73 0.07 -7.66
CA THR A 139 -18.15 0.29 -7.97
C THR A 139 -19.08 -0.12 -6.84
N LYS A 140 -18.65 -1.02 -5.93
CA LYS A 140 -19.46 -1.53 -4.82
C LYS A 140 -18.92 -1.08 -3.47
N ASP A 141 -19.79 -0.60 -2.59
CA ASP A 141 -19.50 -0.36 -1.18
C ASP A 141 -19.64 -1.68 -0.39
N ASN A 142 -18.62 -2.50 -0.50
CA ASN A 142 -18.60 -3.79 0.19
C ASN A 142 -18.25 -3.60 1.67
N VAL A 143 -18.65 -4.57 2.50
CA VAL A 143 -18.26 -4.66 3.92
C VAL A 143 -16.73 -4.53 4.05
N ALA A 144 -16.26 -3.88 5.11
CA ALA A 144 -14.82 -3.71 5.31
C ALA A 144 -14.13 -5.08 5.40
N GLN A 145 -13.05 -5.26 4.63
CA GLN A 145 -12.26 -6.52 4.65
C GLN A 145 -11.78 -6.90 6.06
N SER A 146 -11.52 -5.89 6.90
CA SER A 146 -11.11 -6.09 8.30
C SER A 146 -12.20 -6.67 9.21
N SER A 147 -13.48 -6.58 8.82
CA SER A 147 -14.61 -7.14 9.57
C SER A 147 -15.01 -8.56 9.13
N LEU A 148 -14.36 -9.10 8.08
CA LEU A 148 -14.63 -10.46 7.59
C LEU A 148 -13.66 -11.45 8.21
N SER A 149 -14.18 -12.60 8.66
CA SER A 149 -13.44 -13.57 9.44
C SER A 149 -12.64 -14.54 8.57
N SER A 150 -13.20 -14.99 7.43
CA SER A 150 -12.57 -16.00 6.58
C SER A 150 -11.96 -15.46 5.28
N ARG A 151 -11.07 -16.26 4.68
CA ARG A 151 -10.48 -15.95 3.37
C ARG A 151 -11.54 -16.02 2.27
N GLU A 152 -12.44 -16.98 2.33
CA GLU A 152 -13.52 -17.20 1.38
C GLU A 152 -14.52 -16.05 1.39
N GLU A 153 -14.89 -15.55 2.59
CA GLU A 153 -15.74 -14.37 2.74
C GLU A 153 -15.10 -13.12 2.12
N ARG A 154 -13.79 -12.92 2.36
CA ARG A 154 -13.05 -11.79 1.78
C ARG A 154 -12.98 -11.87 0.27
N GLN A 155 -12.82 -13.07 -0.29
CA GLN A 155 -12.78 -13.28 -1.73
C GLN A 155 -14.16 -13.02 -2.36
N LYS A 156 -15.25 -13.59 -1.81
CA LYS A 156 -16.62 -13.34 -2.27
C LYS A 156 -17.00 -11.86 -2.20
N ASN A 157 -16.54 -11.16 -1.17
CA ASN A 157 -16.84 -9.75 -0.93
C ASN A 157 -16.25 -8.82 -2.00
N VAL A 158 -15.18 -9.19 -2.70
CA VAL A 158 -14.50 -8.31 -3.67
C VAL A 158 -14.81 -8.65 -5.13
N VAL A 159 -15.34 -9.83 -5.43
CA VAL A 159 -15.65 -10.23 -6.81
C VAL A 159 -16.62 -9.25 -7.46
N GLY A 160 -16.22 -8.71 -8.63
CA GLY A 160 -16.98 -7.71 -9.38
C GLY A 160 -17.15 -6.36 -8.67
N ALA A 161 -16.27 -6.07 -7.69
CA ALA A 161 -16.28 -4.79 -6.99
C ALA A 161 -15.43 -3.71 -7.68
N TYR A 162 -14.65 -4.07 -8.67
CA TYR A 162 -13.77 -3.17 -9.41
C TYR A 162 -14.04 -3.26 -10.90
N VAL A 163 -13.85 -2.16 -11.60
CA VAL A 163 -13.89 -2.06 -13.07
C VAL A 163 -12.68 -1.30 -13.57
N ALA A 164 -12.22 -1.65 -14.77
CA ALA A 164 -11.20 -0.88 -15.44
C ALA A 164 -11.78 0.46 -15.92
N VAL A 165 -10.95 1.49 -15.90
CA VAL A 165 -11.22 2.79 -16.50
C VAL A 165 -9.98 3.22 -17.29
N ASN A 166 -10.16 4.06 -18.30
CA ASN A 166 -9.06 4.48 -19.20
C ASN A 166 -8.35 3.28 -19.85
N GLU A 167 -9.12 2.31 -20.36
CA GLU A 167 -8.61 1.04 -20.90
C GLU A 167 -7.55 1.21 -21.98
N ASP A 168 -7.62 2.28 -22.80
CA ASP A 168 -6.60 2.57 -23.81
C ASP A 168 -5.20 2.78 -23.21
N LYS A 169 -5.12 3.24 -21.95
CA LYS A 169 -3.87 3.37 -21.20
C LYS A 169 -3.37 2.04 -20.62
N ILE A 170 -4.23 1.02 -20.52
CA ILE A 170 -3.90 -0.27 -19.91
C ILE A 170 -3.29 -1.22 -20.95
N LYS A 171 -3.79 -1.18 -22.19
CA LYS A 171 -3.45 -2.16 -23.21
C LYS A 171 -1.95 -2.23 -23.49
N GLY A 172 -1.39 -3.42 -23.32
CA GLY A 172 0.01 -3.72 -23.59
C GLY A 172 1.00 -3.17 -22.56
N GLN A 173 0.52 -2.55 -21.47
CA GLN A 173 1.40 -1.97 -20.44
C GLN A 173 1.72 -2.96 -19.33
N ARG A 174 2.93 -2.88 -18.80
CA ARG A 174 3.34 -3.52 -17.54
C ARG A 174 2.98 -2.56 -16.40
N ILE A 175 2.18 -3.01 -15.46
CA ILE A 175 1.56 -2.14 -14.44
C ILE A 175 2.03 -2.52 -13.05
N LEU A 176 2.50 -1.52 -12.28
CA LEU A 176 2.71 -1.64 -10.84
C LEU A 176 1.43 -1.22 -10.11
N LEU A 177 0.78 -2.17 -9.43
CA LEU A 177 -0.42 -1.94 -8.63
C LEU A 177 -0.05 -1.76 -7.15
N ILE A 178 -0.37 -0.60 -6.57
CA ILE A 178 -0.05 -0.27 -5.18
C ILE A 178 -1.28 -0.37 -4.28
N ASP A 179 -1.11 -0.99 -3.11
CA ASP A 179 -2.07 -0.99 -1.99
C ASP A 179 -1.32 -0.84 -0.65
N ASP A 180 -2.04 -0.67 0.46
CA ASP A 180 -1.41 -0.47 1.77
C ASP A 180 -0.99 -1.79 2.45
N ILE A 181 -1.82 -2.84 2.42
CA ILE A 181 -1.57 -4.09 3.14
C ILE A 181 -1.97 -5.32 2.32
N LEU A 182 -1.04 -6.25 2.19
CA LEU A 182 -1.32 -7.60 1.71
C LEU A 182 -1.80 -8.47 2.87
N THR A 183 -3.07 -8.85 2.84
CA THR A 183 -3.65 -9.84 3.77
C THR A 183 -3.89 -11.17 3.05
N THR A 184 -5.11 -11.46 2.67
CA THR A 184 -5.44 -12.65 1.87
C THR A 184 -5.04 -12.54 0.41
N GLY A 185 -4.86 -11.32 -0.11
CA GLY A 185 -4.65 -11.02 -1.52
C GLY A 185 -5.94 -10.88 -2.34
N ALA A 186 -7.12 -11.08 -1.73
CA ALA A 186 -8.39 -11.05 -2.45
C ALA A 186 -8.64 -9.75 -3.21
N THR A 187 -8.35 -8.59 -2.59
CA THR A 187 -8.50 -7.29 -3.23
C THR A 187 -7.55 -7.11 -4.40
N LEU A 188 -6.26 -7.40 -4.18
CA LEU A 188 -5.25 -7.34 -5.25
C LEU A 188 -5.58 -8.30 -6.38
N GLY A 189 -5.97 -9.55 -6.06
CA GLY A 189 -6.34 -10.54 -7.07
C GLY A 189 -7.47 -10.09 -7.98
N GLU A 190 -8.53 -9.49 -7.41
CA GLU A 190 -9.62 -8.95 -8.22
C GLU A 190 -9.15 -7.76 -9.08
N CYS A 191 -8.35 -6.84 -8.54
CA CYS A 191 -7.80 -5.73 -9.32
C CYS A 191 -6.86 -6.21 -10.44
N VAL A 192 -5.98 -7.17 -10.16
CA VAL A 192 -5.10 -7.81 -11.17
C VAL A 192 -5.92 -8.47 -12.28
N ARG A 193 -6.97 -9.23 -11.92
CA ARG A 193 -7.87 -9.85 -12.89
C ARG A 193 -8.48 -8.79 -13.83
N VAL A 194 -9.01 -7.71 -13.27
CA VAL A 194 -9.64 -6.62 -14.04
C VAL A 194 -8.64 -5.94 -14.97
N LEU A 195 -7.42 -5.65 -14.50
CA LEU A 195 -6.37 -5.03 -15.33
C LEU A 195 -5.93 -5.96 -16.47
N ARG A 196 -5.76 -7.26 -16.20
CA ARG A 196 -5.42 -8.25 -17.23
C ARG A 196 -6.53 -8.42 -18.27
N GLU A 197 -7.79 -8.45 -17.84
CA GLU A 197 -8.94 -8.49 -18.75
C GLU A 197 -9.06 -7.24 -19.61
N ALA A 198 -8.62 -6.09 -19.11
CA ALA A 198 -8.53 -4.84 -19.88
C ALA A 198 -7.29 -4.79 -20.82
N GLY A 199 -6.45 -5.84 -20.84
CA GLY A 199 -5.34 -5.99 -21.77
C GLY A 199 -3.97 -5.56 -21.25
N ALA A 200 -3.76 -5.46 -19.95
CA ALA A 200 -2.41 -5.26 -19.37
C ALA A 200 -1.48 -6.42 -19.79
N ALA A 201 -0.25 -6.09 -20.23
CA ALA A 201 0.75 -7.09 -20.60
C ALA A 201 1.25 -7.87 -19.39
N ASP A 202 1.44 -7.16 -18.27
CA ASP A 202 1.75 -7.75 -16.96
C ASP A 202 1.28 -6.84 -15.82
N VAL A 203 1.08 -7.44 -14.63
CA VAL A 203 0.73 -6.71 -13.42
C VAL A 203 1.54 -7.26 -12.26
N VAL A 204 2.39 -6.43 -11.69
CA VAL A 204 3.10 -6.68 -10.43
C VAL A 204 2.50 -5.82 -9.32
N CYS A 205 2.52 -6.32 -8.09
CA CYS A 205 1.90 -5.65 -6.96
C CYS A 205 2.95 -5.18 -5.96
N ALA A 206 2.68 -4.04 -5.30
CA ALA A 206 3.45 -3.59 -4.15
C ALA A 206 2.54 -3.11 -3.02
N THR A 207 2.82 -3.54 -1.79
CA THR A 207 2.12 -3.10 -0.58
C THR A 207 3.15 -2.70 0.47
N LEU A 208 2.80 -1.73 1.33
CA LEU A 208 3.73 -1.32 2.39
C LEU A 208 4.02 -2.47 3.36
N ALA A 209 3.00 -3.26 3.68
CA ALA A 209 3.14 -4.36 4.64
C ALA A 209 2.30 -5.59 4.27
N ARG A 210 2.67 -6.74 4.81
CA ARG A 210 1.87 -7.97 4.72
C ARG A 210 1.51 -8.54 6.09
N ALA A 211 0.37 -9.19 6.16
CA ALA A 211 -0.03 -9.94 7.34
C ALA A 211 0.98 -11.06 7.65
N VAL A 212 1.32 -11.20 8.92
CA VAL A 212 2.22 -12.26 9.41
C VAL A 212 1.48 -13.59 9.41
N THR A 213 2.11 -14.62 8.87
CA THR A 213 1.55 -15.99 8.85
C THR A 213 1.66 -16.64 10.23
N GLU A 214 0.80 -17.63 10.53
CA GLU A 214 0.87 -18.36 11.80
C GLU A 214 2.25 -19.05 12.00
N LYS A 215 2.86 -19.58 10.92
CA LYS A 215 4.20 -20.17 10.98
C LYS A 215 5.27 -19.18 11.43
N GLU A 216 5.18 -17.93 10.98
CA GLU A 216 6.11 -16.86 11.38
C GLU A 216 5.89 -16.41 12.83
N LYS A 217 4.65 -16.40 13.31
CA LYS A 217 4.32 -16.12 14.72
C LYS A 217 4.89 -17.18 15.65
N ASP A 218 4.77 -18.47 15.30
CA ASP A 218 5.28 -19.57 16.09
C ASP A 218 6.81 -19.63 16.10
N GLY A 219 7.46 -19.28 14.99
CA GLY A 219 8.91 -19.16 14.91
C GLY A 219 9.45 -18.05 15.82
N ALA A 220 8.76 -16.92 15.89
CA ALA A 220 9.13 -15.81 16.79
C ALA A 220 8.97 -16.16 18.28
N ARG A 221 7.97 -16.97 18.64
CA ARG A 221 7.75 -17.43 20.03
C ARG A 221 8.78 -18.44 20.50
N ARG A 222 9.36 -19.24 19.59
CA ARG A 222 10.38 -20.26 19.92
C ARG A 222 11.81 -19.70 19.93
N GLY A 223 12.03 -18.50 19.44
CA GLY A 223 13.34 -17.85 19.29
C GLY A 223 13.70 -16.85 20.40
N THR A 224 12.94 -16.78 21.51
CA THR A 224 13.31 -15.97 22.68
C THR A 224 14.13 -16.87 23.61
N PRO A 225 15.47 -16.72 23.72
CA PRO A 225 16.24 -17.36 24.79
C PRO A 225 15.85 -16.69 26.12
N VAL A 226 15.60 -17.50 27.14
CA VAL A 226 15.47 -17.12 28.55
C VAL A 226 16.79 -16.58 29.07
#